data_90b08e3dc0799314ac34d1b173b77570
#
_entry.id   90b08e3dc0799314ac34d1b173b77570
#
_cell.length_a   1.000
_cell.length_b   1.000
_cell.length_c   1.000
_cell.angle_alpha   90.00
_cell.angle_beta   90.00
_cell.angle_gamma   90.00
#
_symmetry.space_group_name_H-M   'P 1'
#
loop_
_entity.id
_entity.type
_entity.pdbx_description
1 polymer ?
#
loop_
_entity_poly.entity_id
_entity_poly.type
_entity_poly.pdbx_seq_one_letter_code
_entity_poly.pdbx_strand_id
1 'polypeptide(L)'
;VKTDKYLFTSESVTEGHPDKVCDQISDAVLDDVLRQDTNGRVACETFITVGLVIVGGEITTNAYVDVNGLTRDILKRIGYTDSKYGFNYKTCGILNSIGSQSPDIAQGVDTGGAGDQGLMIGYAINQTKELMPIPISLAHKLSIKLSEVRKAGILPFLGPDGKTQVTVEFIDGRPSRVDTVLISSQHTADILDNTGKKITQKARDEIIQEVVLPIIPREMLDRNTKYLVNPTGKFVIGGPQSDTGMTGRKIIVDTYGGSAPHGGGAFSGKDPTKVDRSATYMARYIAKNLVAAGLCAECMVQLAYAIGIAEPVSVMVFTNGTGLMPNSRLTELVRKHFDLKPQAIIRELDLLRPIYCETAAYGHFGREDKGFTWEKTDKVDDLIKDA
;
A
#
# COMPACT_ATOMS: atom_id res chain seq x y z
N VAL A 1 -37.74 11.91 -3.12
CA VAL A 1 -36.69 10.92 -2.78
C VAL A 1 -35.75 11.59 -1.80
N LYS A 2 -35.54 10.98 -0.61
CA LYS A 2 -34.55 11.48 0.32
C LYS A 2 -33.17 11.24 -0.27
N THR A 3 -32.38 12.30 -0.45
CA THR A 3 -30.98 12.22 -0.85
C THR A 3 -30.18 11.55 0.26
N ASP A 4 -29.49 10.47 -0.03
CA ASP A 4 -28.59 9.81 0.91
C ASP A 4 -27.25 10.54 0.94
N LYS A 5 -26.88 11.06 2.12
CA LYS A 5 -25.61 11.76 2.35
C LYS A 5 -24.81 11.10 3.45
N TYR A 6 -23.54 10.80 3.18
CA TYR A 6 -22.61 10.29 4.19
C TYR A 6 -21.19 10.78 3.95
N LEU A 7 -20.38 10.69 4.98
CA LEU A 7 -18.94 10.96 4.93
C LEU A 7 -18.18 9.65 4.98
N PHE A 8 -17.16 9.52 4.12
CA PHE A 8 -16.25 8.39 4.12
C PHE A 8 -14.81 8.87 4.19
N THR A 9 -13.99 8.22 5.00
CA THR A 9 -12.62 8.65 5.31
C THR A 9 -11.64 7.54 5.02
N SER A 10 -10.53 7.91 4.36
CA SER A 10 -9.35 7.04 4.24
C SER A 10 -8.10 7.79 4.67
N GLU A 11 -7.11 7.03 5.14
CA GLU A 11 -5.81 7.57 5.54
C GLU A 11 -4.67 6.93 4.76
N SER A 12 -3.55 7.63 4.70
CA SER A 12 -2.27 7.14 4.21
C SER A 12 -1.13 7.67 5.07
N VAL A 13 0.05 7.09 4.90
CA VAL A 13 1.25 7.49 5.63
C VAL A 13 2.42 7.67 4.66
N THR A 14 3.41 8.48 5.08
CA THR A 14 4.63 8.65 4.30
C THR A 14 5.55 7.44 4.40
N GLU A 15 6.55 7.38 3.51
CA GLU A 15 7.60 6.36 3.52
C GLU A 15 8.40 6.31 4.85
N GLY A 16 8.40 7.42 5.62
CA GLY A 16 9.11 7.52 6.89
C GLY A 16 8.29 7.10 8.11
N HIS A 17 7.01 6.74 7.95
CA HIS A 17 6.25 6.15 9.03
C HIS A 17 6.88 4.82 9.47
N PRO A 18 7.04 4.53 10.79
CA PRO A 18 7.77 3.35 11.27
C PRO A 18 7.33 2.02 10.65
N ASP A 19 6.02 1.78 10.51
CA ASP A 19 5.53 0.56 9.86
C ASP A 19 5.93 0.50 8.38
N LYS A 20 5.89 1.63 7.67
CA LYS A 20 6.29 1.67 6.24
C LYS A 20 7.80 1.62 6.05
N VAL A 21 8.59 2.05 7.01
CA VAL A 21 10.03 1.79 7.04
C VAL A 21 10.30 0.29 7.10
N CYS A 22 9.57 -0.44 7.97
CA CYS A 22 9.68 -1.89 8.08
C CYS A 22 9.30 -2.60 6.78
N ASP A 23 8.18 -2.22 6.17
CA ASP A 23 7.73 -2.76 4.88
C ASP A 23 8.78 -2.58 3.79
N GLN A 24 9.38 -1.38 3.69
CA GLN A 24 10.43 -1.09 2.70
C GLN A 24 11.70 -1.90 2.93
N ILE A 25 12.11 -2.12 4.18
CA ILE A 25 13.29 -2.95 4.49
C ILE A 25 13.00 -4.40 4.11
N SER A 26 11.85 -4.94 4.50
CA SER A 26 11.48 -6.33 4.21
C SER A 26 11.36 -6.60 2.71
N ASP A 27 10.77 -5.67 1.95
CA ASP A 27 10.67 -5.79 0.50
C ASP A 27 12.01 -5.52 -0.21
N ALA A 28 12.90 -4.73 0.36
CA ALA A 28 14.24 -4.56 -0.19
C ALA A 28 15.09 -5.83 -0.04
N VAL A 29 14.91 -6.58 1.07
CA VAL A 29 15.53 -7.92 1.23
C VAL A 29 14.98 -8.87 0.17
N LEU A 30 13.68 -8.90 -0.06
CA LEU A 30 13.06 -9.71 -1.11
C LEU A 30 13.61 -9.36 -2.49
N ASP A 31 13.66 -8.07 -2.83
CA ASP A 31 14.18 -7.62 -4.13
C ASP A 31 15.65 -8.00 -4.33
N ASP A 32 16.46 -7.95 -3.29
CA ASP A 32 17.87 -8.31 -3.38
C ASP A 32 18.05 -9.83 -3.58
N VAL A 33 17.23 -10.64 -2.94
CA VAL A 33 17.17 -12.08 -3.21
C VAL A 33 16.78 -12.35 -4.66
N LEU A 34 15.67 -11.76 -5.14
CA LEU A 34 15.15 -12.02 -6.49
C LEU A 34 16.10 -11.58 -7.61
N ARG A 35 16.94 -10.55 -7.40
CA ARG A 35 17.98 -10.15 -8.35
C ARG A 35 19.03 -11.22 -8.57
N GLN A 36 19.32 -12.04 -7.56
CA GLN A 36 20.38 -13.04 -7.56
C GLN A 36 19.82 -14.46 -7.73
N ASP A 37 18.62 -14.72 -7.22
CA ASP A 37 17.98 -16.04 -7.18
C ASP A 37 16.46 -15.88 -7.30
N THR A 38 15.93 -16.03 -8.50
CA THR A 38 14.49 -15.94 -8.80
C THR A 38 13.67 -17.06 -8.17
N ASN A 39 14.32 -18.16 -7.72
CA ASN A 39 13.67 -19.25 -7.01
C ASN A 39 13.74 -19.11 -5.47
N GLY A 40 14.37 -18.04 -4.99
CA GLY A 40 14.49 -17.78 -3.56
C GLY A 40 13.11 -17.72 -2.87
N ARG A 41 13.04 -18.31 -1.68
CA ARG A 41 11.87 -18.26 -0.80
C ARG A 41 12.13 -17.28 0.31
N VAL A 42 11.25 -16.27 0.45
CA VAL A 42 11.42 -15.17 1.39
C VAL A 42 10.15 -14.96 2.19
N ALA A 43 10.29 -15.00 3.50
CA ALA A 43 9.33 -14.53 4.48
C ALA A 43 10.12 -13.64 5.46
N CYS A 44 10.27 -12.36 5.11
CA CYS A 44 11.10 -11.41 5.85
C CYS A 44 10.22 -10.40 6.59
N GLU A 45 10.43 -10.27 7.87
CA GLU A 45 9.76 -9.31 8.74
C GLU A 45 10.77 -8.38 9.39
N THR A 46 10.39 -7.14 9.58
CA THR A 46 11.20 -6.10 10.22
C THR A 46 10.43 -5.50 11.39
N PHE A 47 11.15 -5.28 12.49
CA PHE A 47 10.71 -4.53 13.65
C PHE A 47 11.63 -3.34 13.83
N ILE A 48 11.09 -2.15 14.05
CA ILE A 48 11.85 -0.93 14.30
C ILE A 48 11.34 -0.20 15.54
N THR A 49 12.26 0.28 16.37
CA THR A 49 11.96 1.06 17.55
C THR A 49 13.12 2.03 17.87
N VAL A 50 13.12 2.65 19.04
CA VAL A 50 14.14 3.62 19.45
C VAL A 50 15.55 3.05 19.28
N GLY A 51 16.29 3.60 18.31
CA GLY A 51 17.69 3.25 18.06
C GLY A 51 17.97 1.83 17.55
N LEU A 52 16.94 1.02 17.22
CA LEU A 52 17.10 -0.39 16.89
C LEU A 52 16.21 -0.80 15.71
N VAL A 53 16.79 -1.60 14.82
CA VAL A 53 16.09 -2.36 13.75
C VAL A 53 16.41 -3.83 13.95
N ILE A 54 15.39 -4.68 13.90
CA ILE A 54 15.53 -6.14 13.89
C ILE A 54 14.92 -6.62 12.57
N VAL A 55 15.72 -7.32 11.77
CA VAL A 55 15.28 -8.00 10.54
C VAL A 55 15.34 -9.49 10.80
N GLY A 56 14.21 -10.16 10.65
CA GLY A 56 14.07 -11.58 10.95
C GLY A 56 13.17 -12.28 9.94
N GLY A 57 12.93 -13.56 10.17
CA GLY A 57 12.09 -14.40 9.31
C GLY A 57 12.86 -15.57 8.72
N GLU A 58 12.31 -16.21 7.70
CA GLU A 58 12.84 -17.40 7.05
C GLU A 58 13.14 -17.15 5.58
N ILE A 59 14.38 -17.39 5.19
CA ILE A 59 14.83 -17.25 3.79
C ILE A 59 15.58 -18.51 3.36
N THR A 60 15.17 -19.06 2.22
CA THR A 60 15.90 -20.15 1.54
C THR A 60 16.31 -19.65 0.17
N THR A 61 17.59 -19.45 -0.04
CA THR A 61 18.15 -18.90 -1.28
C THR A 61 19.63 -19.23 -1.41
N ASN A 62 20.13 -19.15 -2.65
CA ASN A 62 21.57 -19.16 -2.95
C ASN A 62 22.15 -17.72 -2.98
N ALA A 63 21.34 -16.70 -2.82
CA ALA A 63 21.76 -15.31 -2.79
C ALA A 63 22.48 -14.94 -1.49
N TYR A 64 23.37 -13.96 -1.56
CA TYR A 64 23.92 -13.29 -0.38
C TYR A 64 23.31 -11.91 -0.26
N VAL A 65 22.70 -11.63 0.88
CA VAL A 65 22.09 -10.32 1.18
C VAL A 65 22.85 -9.65 2.33
N ASP A 66 23.43 -8.49 2.08
CA ASP A 66 23.96 -7.60 3.14
C ASP A 66 22.79 -6.85 3.80
N VAL A 67 22.13 -7.53 4.73
CA VAL A 67 20.98 -6.99 5.47
C VAL A 67 21.32 -5.68 6.19
N ASN A 68 22.54 -5.55 6.71
CA ASN A 68 22.97 -4.33 7.43
C ASN A 68 23.12 -3.15 6.48
N GLY A 69 23.88 -3.32 5.41
CA GLY A 69 24.07 -2.29 4.38
C GLY A 69 22.75 -1.85 3.76
N LEU A 70 21.94 -2.82 3.34
CA LEU A 70 20.62 -2.60 2.72
C LEU A 70 19.68 -1.83 3.65
N THR A 71 19.60 -2.20 4.94
CA THR A 71 18.77 -1.48 5.93
C THR A 71 19.21 -0.03 6.06
N ARG A 72 20.54 0.23 6.14
CA ARG A 72 21.06 1.60 6.23
C ARG A 72 20.76 2.41 4.97
N ASP A 73 20.84 1.83 3.80
CA ASP A 73 20.53 2.50 2.54
C ASP A 73 19.05 2.88 2.44
N ILE A 74 18.14 2.02 2.87
CA ILE A 74 16.70 2.32 2.97
C ILE A 74 16.46 3.49 3.93
N LEU A 75 17.00 3.44 5.15
CA LEU A 75 16.86 4.51 6.15
C LEU A 75 17.41 5.85 5.65
N LYS A 76 18.55 5.82 4.94
CA LYS A 76 19.18 6.99 4.33
C LYS A 76 18.29 7.57 3.21
N ARG A 77 17.77 6.72 2.31
CA ARG A 77 16.87 7.10 1.20
C ARG A 77 15.58 7.75 1.71
N ILE A 78 15.01 7.24 2.79
CA ILE A 78 13.83 7.78 3.45
C ILE A 78 14.11 9.17 4.05
N GLY A 79 15.34 9.41 4.55
CA GLY A 79 15.75 10.69 5.10
C GLY A 79 16.02 10.69 6.60
N TYR A 80 16.22 9.52 7.23
CA TYR A 80 16.71 9.43 8.62
C TYR A 80 18.23 9.64 8.66
N THR A 81 18.66 10.83 8.23
CA THR A 81 20.07 11.20 8.05
C THR A 81 20.59 12.18 9.10
N ASP A 82 19.71 12.74 9.92
CA ASP A 82 20.04 13.77 10.90
C ASP A 82 19.58 13.31 12.30
N SER A 83 20.44 13.49 13.31
CA SER A 83 20.14 13.15 14.71
C SER A 83 19.01 13.98 15.32
N LYS A 84 18.66 15.13 14.70
CA LYS A 84 17.50 15.96 15.12
C LYS A 84 16.17 15.20 15.07
N TYR A 85 16.07 14.14 14.25
CA TYR A 85 14.89 13.29 14.18
C TYR A 85 14.86 12.19 15.27
N GLY A 86 15.91 12.12 16.13
CA GLY A 86 16.04 11.12 17.19
C GLY A 86 16.36 9.70 16.70
N PHE A 87 16.43 9.50 15.37
CA PHE A 87 16.78 8.24 14.72
C PHE A 87 17.69 8.51 13.52
N ASN A 88 18.80 7.76 13.40
CA ASN A 88 19.79 8.01 12.35
C ASN A 88 20.32 6.69 11.78
N TYR A 89 20.36 6.59 10.44
CA TYR A 89 20.81 5.39 9.72
C TYR A 89 22.24 4.96 10.05
N LYS A 90 23.12 5.88 10.46
CA LYS A 90 24.52 5.58 10.79
C LYS A 90 24.68 4.96 12.18
N THR A 91 23.83 5.35 13.14
CA THR A 91 24.02 5.06 14.56
C THR A 91 23.02 4.06 15.13
N CYS A 92 21.94 3.74 14.41
CA CYS A 92 21.00 2.72 14.87
C CYS A 92 21.67 1.34 14.91
N GLY A 93 21.31 0.55 15.93
CA GLY A 93 21.63 -0.87 15.97
C GLY A 93 20.82 -1.63 14.91
N ILE A 94 21.43 -2.62 14.27
CA ILE A 94 20.74 -3.52 13.34
C ILE A 94 21.05 -4.94 13.76
N LEU A 95 20.00 -5.71 14.08
CA LEU A 95 20.09 -7.13 14.38
C LEU A 95 19.52 -7.92 13.20
N ASN A 96 20.25 -8.94 12.80
CA ASN A 96 19.82 -9.92 11.80
C ASN A 96 19.50 -11.24 12.50
N SER A 97 18.25 -11.69 12.41
CA SER A 97 17.73 -12.95 12.97
C SER A 97 17.01 -13.76 11.89
N ILE A 98 17.55 -13.74 10.66
CA ILE A 98 17.03 -14.54 9.54
C ILE A 98 17.53 -15.98 9.69
N GLY A 99 16.58 -16.92 9.67
CA GLY A 99 16.84 -18.36 9.63
C GLY A 99 16.51 -18.98 8.27
N SER A 100 16.72 -20.28 8.13
CA SER A 100 16.28 -21.06 6.96
C SER A 100 14.82 -21.52 7.13
N GLN A 101 14.09 -21.61 6.01
CA GLN A 101 12.70 -22.09 6.00
C GLN A 101 12.61 -23.57 6.45
N SER A 102 11.55 -23.91 7.18
CA SER A 102 11.25 -25.30 7.55
C SER A 102 11.03 -26.19 6.32
N PRO A 103 11.66 -27.38 6.27
CA PRO A 103 11.43 -28.34 5.19
C PRO A 103 9.96 -28.78 5.04
N ASP A 104 9.18 -28.76 6.11
CA ASP A 104 7.78 -29.18 6.09
C ASP A 104 6.88 -28.25 5.30
N ILE A 105 7.17 -26.93 5.33
CA ILE A 105 6.42 -25.92 4.55
C ILE A 105 6.76 -26.02 3.06
N ALA A 106 7.99 -26.39 2.71
CA ALA A 106 8.45 -26.50 1.33
C ALA A 106 7.68 -27.56 0.52
N GLN A 107 7.26 -28.66 1.15
CA GLN A 107 6.58 -29.78 0.48
C GLN A 107 5.27 -29.38 -0.22
N GLY A 108 4.47 -28.48 0.37
CA GLY A 108 3.20 -28.03 -0.21
C GLY A 108 3.37 -27.09 -1.41
N VAL A 109 4.43 -26.30 -1.42
CA VAL A 109 4.71 -25.30 -2.48
C VAL A 109 5.39 -25.95 -3.69
N ASP A 110 6.28 -26.90 -3.47
CA ASP A 110 7.06 -27.55 -4.55
C ASP A 110 6.18 -28.41 -5.47
N THR A 111 4.99 -28.82 -5.02
CA THR A 111 3.98 -29.50 -5.85
C THR A 111 3.08 -28.55 -6.64
N GLY A 112 3.28 -27.24 -6.56
CA GLY A 112 2.48 -26.20 -7.25
C GLY A 112 1.21 -25.79 -6.51
N GLY A 113 0.97 -26.29 -5.31
CA GLY A 113 -0.13 -25.89 -4.43
C GLY A 113 0.11 -24.55 -3.75
N ALA A 114 -0.95 -24.00 -3.13
CA ALA A 114 -0.83 -22.82 -2.29
C ALA A 114 0.00 -23.13 -1.03
N GLY A 115 0.92 -22.24 -0.67
CA GLY A 115 1.78 -22.41 0.50
C GLY A 115 1.08 -22.17 1.83
N ASP A 116 -0.13 -21.62 1.80
CA ASP A 116 -0.96 -21.40 2.98
C ASP A 116 -2.44 -21.39 2.60
N GLN A 117 -3.31 -21.49 3.61
CA GLN A 117 -4.72 -21.16 3.48
C GLN A 117 -4.92 -19.65 3.56
N GLY A 118 -5.99 -19.13 2.97
CA GLY A 118 -6.35 -17.73 3.11
C GLY A 118 -7.43 -17.29 2.15
N LEU A 119 -7.92 -16.08 2.37
CA LEU A 119 -8.80 -15.37 1.44
C LEU A 119 -8.17 -14.03 1.03
N MET A 120 -8.28 -13.69 -0.23
CA MET A 120 -7.68 -12.53 -0.84
C MET A 120 -8.75 -11.69 -1.52
N ILE A 121 -8.69 -10.39 -1.34
CA ILE A 121 -9.67 -9.44 -1.88
C ILE A 121 -9.01 -8.53 -2.91
N GLY A 122 -9.61 -8.47 -4.09
CA GLY A 122 -9.37 -7.45 -5.09
C GLY A 122 -10.58 -6.52 -5.20
N TYR A 123 -10.33 -5.25 -5.51
CA TYR A 123 -11.39 -4.26 -5.66
C TYR A 123 -11.05 -3.25 -6.74
N ALA A 124 -12.06 -2.78 -7.44
CA ALA A 124 -12.00 -1.67 -8.37
C ALA A 124 -13.35 -0.92 -8.40
N ILE A 125 -13.28 0.39 -8.60
CA ILE A 125 -14.46 1.25 -8.72
C ILE A 125 -14.13 2.43 -9.65
N ASN A 126 -15.09 2.87 -10.43
CA ASN A 126 -14.93 3.94 -11.43
C ASN A 126 -14.97 5.36 -10.85
N GLN A 127 -14.38 5.56 -9.65
CA GLN A 127 -14.32 6.89 -9.00
C GLN A 127 -13.08 7.70 -9.40
N THR A 128 -12.01 7.05 -9.84
CA THR A 128 -10.77 7.68 -10.30
C THR A 128 -10.32 7.04 -11.63
N LYS A 129 -9.40 7.71 -12.32
CA LYS A 129 -8.81 7.17 -13.56
C LYS A 129 -8.15 5.81 -13.35
N GLU A 130 -7.52 5.62 -12.20
CA GLU A 130 -6.83 4.40 -11.80
C GLU A 130 -7.80 3.30 -11.33
N LEU A 131 -9.11 3.56 -11.36
CA LEU A 131 -10.18 2.70 -10.85
C LEU A 131 -9.99 2.34 -9.37
N MET A 132 -9.67 3.36 -8.58
CA MET A 132 -9.50 3.30 -7.13
C MET A 132 -10.58 4.13 -6.41
N PRO A 133 -10.90 3.81 -5.14
CA PRO A 133 -11.72 4.69 -4.30
C PRO A 133 -11.05 6.04 -4.12
N ILE A 134 -11.80 7.13 -4.31
CA ILE A 134 -11.25 8.48 -4.29
C ILE A 134 -10.62 8.89 -2.94
N PRO A 135 -11.17 8.52 -1.75
CA PRO A 135 -10.58 8.94 -0.49
C PRO A 135 -9.15 8.41 -0.29
N ILE A 136 -8.91 7.11 -0.55
CA ILE A 136 -7.56 6.53 -0.41
C ILE A 136 -6.62 7.01 -1.52
N SER A 137 -7.11 7.18 -2.75
CA SER A 137 -6.30 7.74 -3.84
C SER A 137 -5.78 9.14 -3.50
N LEU A 138 -6.64 10.01 -2.98
CA LEU A 138 -6.24 11.35 -2.55
C LEU A 138 -5.29 11.32 -1.35
N ALA A 139 -5.54 10.45 -0.36
CA ALA A 139 -4.67 10.31 0.80
C ALA A 139 -3.25 9.85 0.38
N HIS A 140 -3.13 8.88 -0.53
CA HIS A 140 -1.83 8.47 -1.09
C HIS A 140 -1.13 9.61 -1.82
N LYS A 141 -1.82 10.31 -2.71
CA LYS A 141 -1.27 11.45 -3.47
C LYS A 141 -0.77 12.56 -2.54
N LEU A 142 -1.48 12.82 -1.44
CA LEU A 142 -1.03 13.77 -0.40
C LEU A 142 0.23 13.28 0.32
N SER A 143 0.31 12.00 0.68
CA SER A 143 1.50 11.43 1.34
C SER A 143 2.73 11.44 0.41
N ILE A 144 2.55 11.14 -0.87
CA ILE A 144 3.60 11.27 -1.90
C ILE A 144 4.06 12.73 -1.96
N LYS A 145 3.11 13.68 -2.12
CA LYS A 145 3.43 15.10 -2.24
C LYS A 145 4.16 15.65 -1.02
N LEU A 146 3.77 15.22 0.17
CA LEU A 146 4.43 15.59 1.42
C LEU A 146 5.92 15.14 1.42
N SER A 147 6.20 13.94 0.95
CA SER A 147 7.57 13.43 0.82
C SER A 147 8.36 14.13 -0.29
N GLU A 148 7.72 14.46 -1.41
CA GLU A 148 8.34 15.18 -2.53
C GLU A 148 8.79 16.58 -2.11
N VAL A 149 7.92 17.39 -1.50
CA VAL A 149 8.26 18.76 -1.10
C VAL A 149 9.34 18.80 -0.03
N ARG A 150 9.37 17.78 0.87
CA ARG A 150 10.43 17.58 1.85
C ARG A 150 11.77 17.27 1.17
N LYS A 151 11.80 16.26 0.29
CA LYS A 151 13.03 15.81 -0.40
C LYS A 151 13.57 16.87 -1.37
N ALA A 152 12.71 17.64 -2.00
CA ALA A 152 13.08 18.74 -2.87
C ALA A 152 13.54 19.99 -2.10
N GLY A 153 13.45 20.01 -0.76
CA GLY A 153 13.81 21.18 0.06
C GLY A 153 12.86 22.38 -0.11
N ILE A 154 11.66 22.18 -0.65
CA ILE A 154 10.61 23.21 -0.75
C ILE A 154 10.10 23.56 0.64
N LEU A 155 9.83 22.54 1.45
CA LEU A 155 9.48 22.66 2.87
C LEU A 155 10.56 21.97 3.72
N PRO A 156 11.72 22.61 3.94
CA PRO A 156 12.90 21.99 4.54
C PRO A 156 12.73 21.68 6.05
N PHE A 157 11.68 22.22 6.65
CA PHE A 157 11.33 21.96 8.04
C PHE A 157 10.60 20.62 8.25
N LEU A 158 10.13 19.94 7.18
CA LEU A 158 9.43 18.67 7.28
C LEU A 158 10.39 17.52 7.62
N GLY A 159 9.95 16.62 8.51
CA GLY A 159 10.61 15.36 8.81
C GLY A 159 10.11 14.21 7.96
N PRO A 160 10.74 13.00 8.07
CA PRO A 160 10.36 11.84 7.27
C PRO A 160 8.98 11.26 7.61
N ASP A 161 8.58 11.31 8.88
CA ASP A 161 7.32 10.71 9.36
C ASP A 161 6.13 11.64 9.11
N GLY A 162 5.03 11.06 8.65
CA GLY A 162 3.80 11.81 8.42
C GLY A 162 2.63 10.93 8.07
N LYS A 163 1.44 11.47 8.31
CA LYS A 163 0.14 10.85 8.00
C LYS A 163 -0.75 11.85 7.27
N THR A 164 -1.55 11.34 6.36
CA THR A 164 -2.57 12.11 5.65
C THR A 164 -3.91 11.40 5.76
N GLN A 165 -4.99 12.17 5.84
CA GLN A 165 -6.33 11.62 5.87
C GLN A 165 -7.27 12.52 5.05
N VAL A 166 -8.13 11.91 4.26
CA VAL A 166 -9.12 12.61 3.45
C VAL A 166 -10.50 12.09 3.75
N THR A 167 -11.40 13.01 4.12
CA THR A 167 -12.83 12.74 4.29
C THR A 167 -13.58 13.32 3.10
N VAL A 168 -14.31 12.47 2.39
CA VAL A 168 -15.12 12.84 1.23
C VAL A 168 -16.60 12.72 1.57
N GLU A 169 -17.38 13.73 1.19
CA GLU A 169 -18.85 13.67 1.23
C GLU A 169 -19.34 12.93 -0.02
N PHE A 170 -20.20 11.95 0.20
CA PHE A 170 -20.91 11.22 -0.85
C PHE A 170 -22.37 11.62 -0.88
N ILE A 171 -22.94 11.74 -2.06
CA ILE A 171 -24.36 12.01 -2.32
C ILE A 171 -24.86 10.90 -3.25
N ASP A 172 -25.84 10.13 -2.79
CA ASP A 172 -26.42 9.00 -3.53
C ASP A 172 -25.33 8.05 -4.09
N GLY A 173 -24.30 7.73 -3.26
CA GLY A 173 -23.21 6.85 -3.58
C GLY A 173 -22.10 7.45 -4.46
N ARG A 174 -22.21 8.73 -4.86
CA ARG A 174 -21.21 9.42 -5.69
C ARG A 174 -20.38 10.41 -4.88
N PRO A 175 -19.05 10.47 -5.07
CA PRO A 175 -18.22 11.48 -4.41
C PRO A 175 -18.65 12.88 -4.87
N SER A 176 -18.82 13.80 -3.92
CA SER A 176 -19.32 15.15 -4.17
C SER A 176 -18.28 16.21 -3.86
N ARG A 177 -17.74 16.24 -2.64
CA ARG A 177 -16.77 17.22 -2.17
C ARG A 177 -15.84 16.63 -1.12
N VAL A 178 -14.68 17.25 -0.95
CA VAL A 178 -13.80 16.96 0.19
C VAL A 178 -14.28 17.78 1.39
N ASP A 179 -14.67 17.08 2.46
CA ASP A 179 -15.11 17.74 3.71
C ASP A 179 -13.91 18.13 4.57
N THR A 180 -12.94 17.21 4.74
CA THR A 180 -11.80 17.45 5.62
C THR A 180 -10.52 16.85 5.02
N VAL A 181 -9.44 17.63 5.07
CA VAL A 181 -8.07 17.17 4.81
C VAL A 181 -7.28 17.30 6.11
N LEU A 182 -6.69 16.19 6.58
CA LEU A 182 -5.80 16.17 7.73
C LEU A 182 -4.38 15.84 7.28
N ILE A 183 -3.42 16.68 7.66
CA ILE A 183 -1.99 16.43 7.54
C ILE A 183 -1.36 16.43 8.93
N SER A 184 -0.74 15.32 9.32
CA SER A 184 0.10 15.23 10.51
C SER A 184 1.52 14.92 10.04
N SER A 185 2.41 15.91 10.10
CA SER A 185 3.77 15.77 9.61
C SER A 185 4.79 16.11 10.67
N GLN A 186 5.79 15.27 10.80
CA GLN A 186 6.98 15.56 11.60
C GLN A 186 7.66 16.82 11.04
N HIS A 187 8.17 17.67 11.94
CA HIS A 187 8.82 18.93 11.58
C HIS A 187 9.92 19.33 12.58
N THR A 188 10.77 20.25 12.17
CA THR A 188 11.78 20.85 13.03
C THR A 188 11.17 21.86 14.02
N ALA A 189 11.88 22.17 15.09
CA ALA A 189 11.36 23.05 16.15
C ALA A 189 11.29 24.54 15.75
N ASP A 190 12.00 24.95 14.71
CA ASP A 190 12.11 26.34 14.24
C ASP A 190 10.81 26.93 13.68
N ILE A 191 9.83 26.09 13.32
CA ILE A 191 8.51 26.56 12.86
C ILE A 191 7.46 26.63 13.99
N LEU A 192 7.85 26.40 15.23
CA LEU A 192 6.95 26.53 16.37
C LEU A 192 6.69 28.02 16.69
N ASP A 193 5.51 28.28 17.22
CA ASP A 193 5.12 29.57 17.75
C ASP A 193 5.92 29.93 19.02
N ASN A 194 5.75 31.17 19.51
CA ASN A 194 6.46 31.67 20.68
C ASN A 194 6.18 30.85 21.97
N THR A 195 5.12 30.05 22.00
CA THR A 195 4.82 29.14 23.12
C THR A 195 5.56 27.82 23.02
N GLY A 196 6.13 27.48 21.87
CA GLY A 196 6.76 26.20 21.59
C GLY A 196 5.79 25.02 21.55
N LYS A 197 4.48 25.29 21.47
CA LYS A 197 3.43 24.26 21.54
C LYS A 197 2.75 23.96 20.22
N LYS A 198 2.74 24.92 19.29
CA LYS A 198 2.04 24.80 18.01
C LYS A 198 2.92 25.27 16.87
N ILE A 199 2.70 24.74 15.68
CA ILE A 199 3.30 25.30 14.47
C ILE A 199 2.68 26.69 14.17
N THR A 200 3.48 27.57 13.59
CA THR A 200 3.02 28.90 13.17
C THR A 200 1.94 28.80 12.10
N GLN A 201 1.09 29.86 11.99
CA GLN A 201 0.11 29.95 10.91
C GLN A 201 0.78 29.92 9.54
N LYS A 202 1.92 30.62 9.38
CA LYS A 202 2.72 30.61 8.16
C LYS A 202 3.07 29.19 7.72
N ALA A 203 3.60 28.34 8.61
CA ALA A 203 3.95 26.97 8.29
C ALA A 203 2.72 26.12 7.89
N ARG A 204 1.57 26.35 8.52
CA ARG A 204 0.30 25.71 8.11
C ARG A 204 -0.09 26.09 6.70
N ASP A 205 -0.05 27.38 6.39
CA ASP A 205 -0.45 27.89 5.09
C ASP A 205 0.50 27.37 3.99
N GLU A 206 1.80 27.32 4.25
CA GLU A 206 2.80 26.74 3.34
C GLU A 206 2.51 25.24 3.07
N ILE A 207 2.19 24.45 4.10
CA ILE A 207 1.81 23.04 3.90
C ILE A 207 0.52 22.91 3.07
N ILE A 208 -0.48 23.75 3.32
CA ILE A 208 -1.73 23.74 2.55
C ILE A 208 -1.43 24.09 1.08
N GLN A 209 -0.66 25.12 0.83
CA GLN A 209 -0.33 25.60 -0.53
C GLN A 209 0.50 24.59 -1.32
N GLU A 210 1.53 24.02 -0.71
CA GLU A 210 2.50 23.18 -1.41
C GLU A 210 2.10 21.70 -1.45
N VAL A 211 1.26 21.23 -0.51
CA VAL A 211 0.88 19.82 -0.41
C VAL A 211 -0.58 19.59 -0.77
N VAL A 212 -1.52 20.38 -0.22
CA VAL A 212 -2.94 20.07 -0.34
C VAL A 212 -3.53 20.59 -1.66
N LEU A 213 -3.35 21.87 -1.95
CA LEU A 213 -3.99 22.51 -3.12
C LEU A 213 -3.52 21.98 -4.48
N PRO A 214 -2.28 21.49 -4.66
CA PRO A 214 -1.86 20.86 -5.91
C PRO A 214 -2.46 19.47 -6.14
N ILE A 215 -2.96 18.82 -5.10
CA ILE A 215 -3.42 17.41 -5.15
C ILE A 215 -4.94 17.30 -5.19
N ILE A 216 -5.64 18.08 -4.37
CA ILE A 216 -7.10 17.99 -4.32
C ILE A 216 -7.72 18.76 -5.49
N PRO A 217 -8.55 18.15 -6.34
CA PRO A 217 -9.22 18.83 -7.44
C PRO A 217 -10.04 20.04 -6.94
N ARG A 218 -9.90 21.17 -7.62
CA ARG A 218 -10.54 22.43 -7.22
C ARG A 218 -12.06 22.33 -7.13
N GLU A 219 -12.66 21.55 -8.01
CA GLU A 219 -14.09 21.27 -8.04
C GLU A 219 -14.60 20.48 -6.84
N MET A 220 -13.70 19.82 -6.10
CA MET A 220 -14.01 19.11 -4.87
C MET A 220 -13.80 19.95 -3.61
N LEU A 221 -13.28 21.17 -3.75
CA LEU A 221 -13.05 22.10 -2.63
C LEU A 221 -14.12 23.20 -2.59
N ASP A 222 -14.57 23.52 -1.40
CA ASP A 222 -15.47 24.66 -1.17
C ASP A 222 -15.11 25.42 0.12
N ARG A 223 -15.89 26.47 0.43
CA ARG A 223 -15.70 27.30 1.65
C ARG A 223 -15.86 26.53 2.96
N ASN A 224 -16.46 25.36 2.93
CA ASN A 224 -16.73 24.53 4.10
C ASN A 224 -15.66 23.43 4.27
N THR A 225 -14.74 23.26 3.30
CA THR A 225 -13.64 22.31 3.40
C THR A 225 -12.72 22.68 4.56
N LYS A 226 -12.45 21.73 5.44
CA LYS A 226 -11.63 21.90 6.64
C LYS A 226 -10.20 21.43 6.36
N TYR A 227 -9.23 22.26 6.72
CA TYR A 227 -7.80 21.93 6.63
C TYR A 227 -7.24 21.80 8.05
N LEU A 228 -6.90 20.60 8.45
CA LEU A 228 -6.32 20.29 9.75
C LEU A 228 -4.84 19.94 9.57
N VAL A 229 -3.94 20.84 9.98
CA VAL A 229 -2.49 20.61 9.90
C VAL A 229 -1.93 20.59 11.30
N ASN A 230 -1.36 19.45 11.70
CA ASN A 230 -0.85 19.19 13.04
C ASN A 230 -1.81 19.69 14.15
N PRO A 231 -3.06 19.19 14.20
CA PRO A 231 -4.09 19.74 15.09
C PRO A 231 -3.77 19.63 16.57
N THR A 232 -2.92 18.67 16.97
CA THR A 232 -2.41 18.52 18.34
C THR A 232 -1.37 19.58 18.71
N GLY A 233 -0.83 20.30 17.72
CA GLY A 233 0.11 21.40 17.90
C GLY A 233 1.47 21.14 17.31
N LYS A 234 2.35 20.39 17.98
CA LYS A 234 3.70 20.06 17.52
C LYS A 234 3.88 18.57 17.25
N PHE A 235 4.73 18.27 16.28
CA PHE A 235 5.14 16.90 15.94
C PHE A 235 6.66 16.89 15.61
N VAL A 236 7.49 17.23 16.60
CA VAL A 236 8.95 17.29 16.45
C VAL A 236 9.56 15.90 16.62
N ILE A 237 9.16 15.18 17.67
CA ILE A 237 9.59 13.80 17.91
C ILE A 237 8.64 12.89 17.11
N GLY A 238 9.20 12.15 16.17
CA GLY A 238 8.45 11.26 15.26
C GLY A 238 9.31 10.10 14.80
N GLY A 239 8.76 9.29 13.88
CA GLY A 239 9.42 8.11 13.38
C GLY A 239 9.69 7.06 14.46
N PRO A 240 10.71 6.20 14.26
CA PRO A 240 11.04 5.13 15.22
C PRO A 240 11.41 5.61 16.62
N GLN A 241 11.68 6.89 16.79
CA GLN A 241 11.93 7.50 18.10
C GLN A 241 10.67 7.61 18.95
N SER A 242 9.51 7.75 18.33
CA SER A 242 8.24 7.99 19.05
C SER A 242 7.29 6.80 18.97
N ASP A 243 7.38 5.99 17.92
CA ASP A 243 6.46 4.89 17.67
C ASP A 243 7.19 3.68 17.08
N THR A 244 6.79 2.51 17.53
CA THR A 244 7.33 1.23 17.05
C THR A 244 6.69 0.84 15.72
N GLY A 245 7.51 0.42 14.76
CA GLY A 245 7.06 -0.11 13.48
C GLY A 245 7.24 -1.62 13.37
N MET A 246 6.39 -2.23 12.55
CA MET A 246 6.48 -3.64 12.18
C MET A 246 5.95 -3.85 10.77
N THR A 247 6.55 -4.79 10.04
CA THR A 247 6.08 -5.21 8.71
C THR A 247 4.63 -5.67 8.76
N GLY A 248 3.82 -5.23 7.81
CA GLY A 248 2.43 -5.67 7.64
C GLY A 248 1.42 -5.06 8.62
N ARG A 249 1.73 -3.92 9.25
CA ARG A 249 0.79 -3.20 10.15
C ARG A 249 0.01 -2.08 9.48
N LYS A 250 0.11 -1.91 8.15
CA LYS A 250 -0.61 -0.88 7.38
C LYS A 250 -1.41 -1.48 6.22
N ILE A 251 -1.98 -2.68 6.40
CA ILE A 251 -2.64 -3.47 5.37
C ILE A 251 -3.84 -2.74 4.71
N ILE A 252 -4.55 -1.91 5.45
CA ILE A 252 -5.68 -1.12 4.90
C ILE A 252 -5.17 0.06 4.07
N VAL A 253 -4.07 0.70 4.49
CA VAL A 253 -3.35 1.70 3.68
C VAL A 253 -2.78 1.07 2.41
N ASP A 254 -2.25 -0.14 2.51
CA ASP A 254 -1.67 -0.87 1.38
C ASP A 254 -2.71 -1.26 0.32
N THR A 255 -4.00 -1.30 0.65
CA THR A 255 -5.07 -1.76 -0.21
C THR A 255 -6.07 -0.65 -0.57
N TYR A 256 -7.25 -0.65 0.00
CA TYR A 256 -8.37 0.18 -0.49
C TYR A 256 -8.89 1.20 0.53
N GLY A 257 -8.16 1.46 1.63
CA GLY A 257 -8.50 2.48 2.61
C GLY A 257 -9.84 2.28 3.31
N GLY A 258 -10.29 1.03 3.45
CA GLY A 258 -11.56 0.66 4.08
C GLY A 258 -12.76 0.60 3.14
N SER A 259 -12.58 0.90 1.83
CA SER A 259 -13.67 0.81 0.85
C SER A 259 -14.04 -0.63 0.48
N ALA A 260 -13.14 -1.58 0.71
CA ALA A 260 -13.37 -3.01 0.57
C ALA A 260 -12.88 -3.76 1.82
N PRO A 261 -13.40 -4.94 2.12
CA PRO A 261 -12.85 -5.81 3.17
C PRO A 261 -11.42 -6.21 2.84
N HIS A 262 -10.73 -6.77 3.84
CA HIS A 262 -9.37 -7.28 3.72
C HIS A 262 -9.29 -8.73 4.19
N GLY A 263 -8.47 -9.56 3.52
CA GLY A 263 -8.28 -10.96 3.90
C GLY A 263 -7.41 -11.17 5.13
N GLY A 264 -6.69 -10.15 5.57
CA GLY A 264 -5.82 -10.16 6.75
C GLY A 264 -4.34 -10.41 6.43
N GLY A 265 -3.99 -10.96 5.27
CA GLY A 265 -2.61 -11.22 4.86
C GLY A 265 -1.84 -9.95 4.51
N ALA A 266 -0.67 -9.75 5.12
CA ALA A 266 0.27 -8.69 4.73
C ALA A 266 1.05 -9.08 3.47
N PHE A 267 1.58 -8.08 2.74
CA PHE A 267 2.28 -8.28 1.47
C PHE A 267 3.81 -8.21 1.62
N SER A 268 4.30 -7.12 2.22
CA SER A 268 5.74 -6.83 2.29
C SER A 268 6.53 -7.95 2.94
N GLY A 269 7.72 -8.23 2.39
CA GLY A 269 8.61 -9.29 2.84
C GLY A 269 8.26 -10.70 2.36
N LYS A 270 7.16 -10.87 1.64
CA LYS A 270 6.70 -12.18 1.11
C LYS A 270 7.02 -12.30 -0.37
N ASP A 271 7.73 -13.38 -0.76
CA ASP A 271 7.91 -13.73 -2.18
C ASP A 271 6.58 -14.16 -2.84
N PRO A 272 6.50 -14.16 -4.20
CA PRO A 272 5.24 -14.39 -4.91
C PRO A 272 4.61 -15.77 -4.72
N THR A 273 5.29 -16.75 -4.13
CA THR A 273 4.69 -18.06 -3.81
C THR A 273 3.67 -17.97 -2.67
N LYS A 274 3.73 -16.91 -1.87
CA LYS A 274 2.76 -16.60 -0.83
C LYS A 274 1.51 -15.98 -1.47
N VAL A 275 0.42 -16.73 -1.46
CA VAL A 275 -0.87 -16.34 -2.07
C VAL A 275 -1.47 -15.08 -1.46
N ASP A 276 -1.17 -14.77 -0.20
CA ASP A 276 -1.52 -13.49 0.42
C ASP A 276 -1.15 -12.30 -0.47
N ARG A 277 0.01 -12.34 -1.09
CA ARG A 277 0.50 -11.31 -1.99
C ARG A 277 0.06 -11.54 -3.43
N SER A 278 0.46 -12.65 -4.04
CA SER A 278 0.25 -12.90 -5.47
C SER A 278 -1.23 -12.99 -5.85
N ALA A 279 -2.04 -13.70 -5.07
CA ALA A 279 -3.46 -13.84 -5.37
C ALA A 279 -4.26 -12.56 -5.04
N THR A 280 -3.81 -11.71 -4.11
CA THR A 280 -4.41 -10.38 -3.92
C THR A 280 -4.13 -9.47 -5.12
N TYR A 281 -2.92 -9.52 -5.69
CA TYR A 281 -2.60 -8.80 -6.91
C TYR A 281 -3.43 -9.31 -8.11
N MET A 282 -3.61 -10.63 -8.24
CA MET A 282 -4.48 -11.21 -9.27
C MET A 282 -5.93 -10.79 -9.05
N ALA A 283 -6.43 -10.80 -7.83
CA ALA A 283 -7.80 -10.36 -7.53
C ALA A 283 -8.02 -8.87 -7.88
N ARG A 284 -7.02 -7.99 -7.65
CA ARG A 284 -7.02 -6.60 -8.14
C ARG A 284 -7.02 -6.52 -9.65
N TYR A 285 -6.18 -7.28 -10.32
CA TYR A 285 -6.11 -7.34 -11.78
C TYR A 285 -7.45 -7.72 -12.40
N ILE A 286 -8.10 -8.74 -11.87
CA ILE A 286 -9.43 -9.19 -12.30
C ILE A 286 -10.47 -8.08 -12.10
N ALA A 287 -10.57 -7.54 -10.86
CA ALA A 287 -11.55 -6.49 -10.55
C ALA A 287 -11.38 -5.26 -11.45
N LYS A 288 -10.12 -4.84 -11.68
CA LYS A 288 -9.80 -3.71 -12.54
C LYS A 288 -10.21 -3.95 -13.99
N ASN A 289 -9.95 -5.13 -14.55
CA ASN A 289 -10.33 -5.47 -15.91
C ASN A 289 -11.86 -5.54 -16.09
N LEU A 290 -12.62 -6.07 -15.12
CA LEU A 290 -14.08 -6.10 -15.18
C LEU A 290 -14.69 -4.69 -15.18
N VAL A 291 -14.17 -3.78 -14.34
CA VAL A 291 -14.63 -2.38 -14.31
C VAL A 291 -14.17 -1.62 -15.55
N ALA A 292 -12.94 -1.81 -16.02
CA ALA A 292 -12.42 -1.20 -17.25
C ALA A 292 -13.18 -1.66 -18.50
N ALA A 293 -13.65 -2.92 -18.55
CA ALA A 293 -14.50 -3.44 -19.59
C ALA A 293 -15.94 -2.88 -19.57
N GLY A 294 -16.27 -2.07 -18.56
CA GLY A 294 -17.62 -1.51 -18.39
C GLY A 294 -18.67 -2.53 -17.98
N LEU A 295 -18.27 -3.74 -17.57
CA LEU A 295 -19.21 -4.79 -17.14
C LEU A 295 -19.85 -4.50 -15.78
N CYS A 296 -19.25 -3.60 -15.00
CA CYS A 296 -19.78 -3.06 -13.75
C CYS A 296 -19.10 -1.72 -13.41
N ALA A 297 -19.71 -0.91 -12.56
CA ALA A 297 -19.10 0.33 -12.06
C ALA A 297 -18.24 0.10 -10.81
N GLU A 298 -18.52 -0.99 -10.09
CA GLU A 298 -17.84 -1.41 -8.87
C GLU A 298 -17.70 -2.93 -8.89
N CYS A 299 -16.53 -3.43 -8.49
CA CYS A 299 -16.26 -4.86 -8.46
C CYS A 299 -15.39 -5.23 -7.26
N MET A 300 -15.83 -6.19 -6.49
CA MET A 300 -15.04 -6.90 -5.50
C MET A 300 -14.86 -8.35 -5.95
N VAL A 301 -13.62 -8.83 -5.90
CA VAL A 301 -13.25 -10.22 -6.21
C VAL A 301 -12.67 -10.84 -4.95
N GLN A 302 -13.18 -12.02 -4.57
CA GLN A 302 -12.57 -12.83 -3.52
C GLN A 302 -12.04 -14.13 -4.12
N LEU A 303 -10.78 -14.41 -3.82
CA LEU A 303 -10.14 -15.70 -4.07
C LEU A 303 -9.83 -16.36 -2.72
N ALA A 304 -10.07 -17.65 -2.59
CA ALA A 304 -9.70 -18.40 -1.39
C ALA A 304 -8.94 -19.67 -1.75
N TYR A 305 -7.91 -19.97 -0.95
CA TYR A 305 -7.05 -21.15 -1.15
C TYR A 305 -6.98 -21.99 0.12
N ALA A 306 -6.73 -23.28 -0.09
CA ALA A 306 -6.34 -24.21 0.96
C ALA A 306 -4.87 -24.61 0.78
N ILE A 307 -4.16 -24.80 1.87
CA ILE A 307 -2.74 -25.21 1.84
C ILE A 307 -2.56 -26.48 1.01
N GLY A 308 -1.55 -26.50 0.15
CA GLY A 308 -1.24 -27.65 -0.71
C GLY A 308 -2.15 -27.82 -1.93
N ILE A 309 -3.21 -27.03 -2.09
CA ILE A 309 -4.14 -27.11 -3.22
C ILE A 309 -3.87 -25.97 -4.20
N ALA A 310 -3.69 -26.31 -5.48
CA ALA A 310 -3.40 -25.31 -6.52
C ALA A 310 -4.65 -24.53 -6.97
N GLU A 311 -5.80 -25.24 -7.13
CA GLU A 311 -7.05 -24.59 -7.51
C GLU A 311 -7.65 -23.81 -6.33
N PRO A 312 -8.17 -22.57 -6.55
CA PRO A 312 -8.86 -21.87 -5.48
C PRO A 312 -10.11 -22.63 -5.05
N VAL A 313 -10.31 -22.77 -3.74
CA VAL A 313 -11.50 -23.44 -3.16
C VAL A 313 -12.76 -22.60 -3.37
N SER A 314 -12.62 -21.29 -3.52
CA SER A 314 -13.72 -20.42 -3.96
C SER A 314 -13.24 -19.24 -4.78
N VAL A 315 -14.09 -18.81 -5.71
CA VAL A 315 -13.96 -17.58 -6.50
C VAL A 315 -15.31 -16.86 -6.46
N MET A 316 -15.34 -15.64 -6.00
CA MET A 316 -16.56 -14.82 -5.93
C MET A 316 -16.31 -13.47 -6.60
N VAL A 317 -17.26 -13.07 -7.43
CA VAL A 317 -17.36 -11.71 -7.96
C VAL A 317 -18.61 -11.07 -7.39
N PHE A 318 -18.48 -9.87 -6.86
CA PHE A 318 -19.59 -9.09 -6.30
C PHE A 318 -19.51 -7.65 -6.79
N THR A 319 -20.59 -7.17 -7.42
CA THR A 319 -20.63 -5.87 -8.10
C THR A 319 -21.50 -4.82 -7.38
N ASN A 320 -21.97 -5.12 -6.18
CA ASN A 320 -22.84 -4.23 -5.40
C ASN A 320 -24.06 -3.69 -6.20
N GLY A 321 -24.62 -4.53 -7.08
CA GLY A 321 -25.75 -4.17 -7.92
C GLY A 321 -25.42 -3.31 -9.14
N THR A 322 -24.15 -3.02 -9.41
CA THR A 322 -23.74 -2.22 -10.58
C THR A 322 -23.42 -3.05 -11.82
N GLY A 323 -23.50 -4.39 -11.73
CA GLY A 323 -23.17 -5.29 -12.83
C GLY A 323 -24.22 -5.28 -13.94
N LEU A 324 -23.77 -5.35 -15.20
CA LEU A 324 -24.64 -5.49 -16.37
C LEU A 324 -25.23 -6.89 -16.51
N MET A 325 -24.70 -7.85 -15.76
CA MET A 325 -25.14 -9.25 -15.75
C MET A 325 -25.04 -9.82 -14.31
N PRO A 326 -25.65 -10.99 -14.03
CA PRO A 326 -25.54 -11.62 -12.73
C PRO A 326 -24.09 -11.88 -12.31
N ASN A 327 -23.79 -11.76 -11.00
CA ASN A 327 -22.45 -12.03 -10.45
C ASN A 327 -21.95 -13.44 -10.78
N SER A 328 -22.84 -14.45 -10.86
CA SER A 328 -22.48 -15.82 -11.29
C SER A 328 -21.89 -15.84 -12.70
N ARG A 329 -22.49 -15.11 -13.63
CA ARG A 329 -21.98 -15.02 -15.00
C ARG A 329 -20.61 -14.33 -15.05
N LEU A 330 -20.41 -13.26 -14.29
CA LEU A 330 -19.09 -12.61 -14.15
C LEU A 330 -18.05 -13.56 -13.55
N THR A 331 -18.45 -14.40 -12.58
CA THR A 331 -17.57 -15.43 -12.00
C THR A 331 -17.17 -16.50 -13.03
N GLU A 332 -18.07 -16.90 -13.92
CA GLU A 332 -17.76 -17.81 -15.04
C GLU A 332 -16.76 -17.19 -16.00
N LEU A 333 -16.93 -15.90 -16.37
CA LEU A 333 -15.98 -15.17 -17.21
C LEU A 333 -14.59 -15.10 -16.56
N VAL A 334 -14.53 -14.82 -15.25
CA VAL A 334 -13.26 -14.82 -14.52
C VAL A 334 -12.58 -16.18 -14.61
N ARG A 335 -13.28 -17.28 -14.33
CA ARG A 335 -12.71 -18.63 -14.43
C ARG A 335 -12.28 -19.02 -15.85
N LYS A 336 -12.89 -18.42 -16.87
CA LYS A 336 -12.55 -18.66 -18.28
C LYS A 336 -11.27 -17.92 -18.70
N HIS A 337 -11.09 -16.67 -18.24
CA HIS A 337 -10.06 -15.76 -18.77
C HIS A 337 -8.82 -15.65 -17.86
N PHE A 338 -8.88 -16.13 -16.61
CA PHE A 338 -7.78 -16.02 -15.65
C PHE A 338 -7.43 -17.39 -15.06
N ASP A 339 -6.18 -17.80 -15.21
CA ASP A 339 -5.66 -18.99 -14.53
C ASP A 339 -5.27 -18.63 -13.10
N LEU A 340 -6.03 -19.14 -12.14
CA LEU A 340 -5.96 -18.77 -10.74
C LEU A 340 -5.02 -19.65 -9.91
N LYS A 341 -4.29 -20.56 -10.54
CA LYS A 341 -3.28 -21.37 -9.85
C LYS A 341 -2.09 -20.49 -9.44
N PRO A 342 -1.49 -20.67 -8.26
CA PRO A 342 -0.39 -19.82 -7.79
C PRO A 342 0.75 -19.65 -8.80
N GLN A 343 1.20 -20.73 -9.43
CA GLN A 343 2.25 -20.69 -10.44
C GLN A 343 1.84 -19.94 -11.72
N ALA A 344 0.57 -20.02 -12.11
CA ALA A 344 0.05 -19.30 -13.26
C ALA A 344 -0.04 -17.79 -12.97
N ILE A 345 -0.49 -17.41 -11.78
CA ILE A 345 -0.51 -16.02 -11.31
C ILE A 345 0.88 -15.40 -11.36
N ILE A 346 1.89 -16.10 -10.82
CA ILE A 346 3.29 -15.64 -10.81
C ILE A 346 3.76 -15.34 -12.23
N ARG A 347 3.48 -16.26 -13.16
CA ARG A 347 3.86 -16.13 -14.58
C ARG A 347 3.08 -15.02 -15.30
N GLU A 348 1.75 -14.97 -15.15
CA GLU A 348 0.89 -14.02 -15.84
C GLU A 348 1.18 -12.58 -15.40
N LEU A 349 1.39 -12.37 -14.12
CA LEU A 349 1.72 -11.05 -13.57
C LEU A 349 3.23 -10.77 -13.53
N ASP A 350 4.08 -11.68 -14.04
CA ASP A 350 5.54 -11.53 -14.09
C ASP A 350 6.14 -11.08 -12.73
N LEU A 351 5.82 -11.86 -11.68
CA LEU A 351 6.10 -11.48 -10.29
C LEU A 351 7.52 -11.86 -9.82
N LEU A 352 8.36 -12.50 -10.62
CA LEU A 352 9.73 -12.83 -10.24
C LEU A 352 10.72 -11.68 -10.43
N ARG A 353 10.23 -10.48 -10.77
CA ARG A 353 11.05 -9.27 -10.90
C ARG A 353 11.27 -8.59 -9.54
N PRO A 354 12.42 -7.91 -9.34
CA PRO A 354 12.69 -7.16 -8.12
C PRO A 354 11.98 -5.78 -8.14
N ILE A 355 10.66 -5.77 -7.91
CA ILE A 355 9.77 -4.60 -7.99
C ILE A 355 9.09 -4.26 -6.65
N TYR A 356 9.38 -5.01 -5.61
CA TYR A 356 8.58 -5.03 -4.39
C TYR A 356 8.86 -3.86 -3.46
N CYS A 357 10.10 -3.42 -3.35
CA CYS A 357 10.43 -2.25 -2.53
C CYS A 357 9.66 -0.98 -2.99
N GLU A 358 9.36 -0.87 -4.28
CA GLU A 358 8.53 0.23 -4.81
C GLU A 358 7.06 0.13 -4.40
N THR A 359 6.55 -1.05 -4.05
CA THR A 359 5.17 -1.23 -3.58
C THR A 359 5.01 -0.88 -2.10
N ALA A 360 6.09 -0.92 -1.33
CA ALA A 360 6.08 -0.90 0.12
C ALA A 360 5.66 0.43 0.77
N ALA A 361 5.45 1.49 -0.01
CA ALA A 361 4.91 2.77 0.45
C ALA A 361 3.90 3.31 -0.56
N TYR A 362 2.90 4.06 -0.06
CA TYR A 362 1.88 4.75 -0.86
C TYR A 362 0.87 3.84 -1.57
N GLY A 363 0.64 2.63 -1.02
CA GLY A 363 -0.31 1.66 -1.52
C GLY A 363 0.25 0.77 -2.65
N HIS A 364 -0.31 -0.43 -2.75
CA HIS A 364 0.08 -1.42 -3.76
C HIS A 364 -0.75 -1.30 -5.05
N PHE A 365 -1.85 -0.53 -5.02
CA PHE A 365 -2.83 -0.44 -6.11
C PHE A 365 -3.01 1.00 -6.60
N GLY A 366 -3.45 1.15 -7.88
CA GLY A 366 -3.70 2.43 -8.50
C GLY A 366 -2.43 3.18 -8.94
N ARG A 367 -1.32 2.49 -9.15
CA ARG A 367 -0.01 3.08 -9.52
C ARG A 367 0.46 2.58 -10.88
N GLU A 368 -0.15 3.10 -11.94
CA GLU A 368 0.12 2.70 -13.32
C GLU A 368 1.51 3.15 -13.83
N ASP A 369 2.07 4.22 -13.26
CA ASP A 369 3.38 4.78 -13.59
C ASP A 369 4.56 3.89 -13.19
N LYS A 370 4.34 2.89 -12.32
CA LYS A 370 5.39 2.00 -11.79
C LYS A 370 5.57 0.69 -12.56
N GLY A 371 4.78 0.47 -13.62
CA GLY A 371 4.85 -0.77 -14.39
C GLY A 371 4.39 -2.01 -13.62
N PHE A 372 3.51 -1.83 -12.65
CA PHE A 372 2.89 -2.92 -11.91
C PHE A 372 1.87 -3.65 -12.79
N THR A 373 2.14 -4.92 -13.08
CA THR A 373 1.39 -5.72 -14.06
C THR A 373 -0.07 -5.94 -13.67
N TRP A 374 -0.38 -5.97 -12.37
CA TRP A 374 -1.74 -6.09 -11.86
C TRP A 374 -2.59 -4.82 -12.05
N GLU A 375 -2.01 -3.74 -12.55
CA GLU A 375 -2.72 -2.54 -12.95
C GLU A 375 -3.04 -2.47 -14.46
N LYS A 376 -2.62 -3.46 -15.25
CA LYS A 376 -2.96 -3.55 -16.69
C LYS A 376 -4.45 -3.83 -16.89
N THR A 377 -4.97 -3.38 -18.04
CA THR A 377 -6.35 -3.59 -18.49
C THR A 377 -6.40 -4.34 -19.83
N ASP A 378 -5.46 -5.24 -20.04
CA ASP A 378 -5.20 -5.96 -21.27
C ASP A 378 -6.15 -7.16 -21.51
N LYS A 379 -7.07 -7.47 -20.58
CA LYS A 379 -8.13 -8.47 -20.74
C LYS A 379 -9.48 -7.88 -21.18
N VAL A 380 -9.57 -6.56 -21.34
CA VAL A 380 -10.84 -5.86 -21.61
C VAL A 380 -11.53 -6.38 -22.85
N ASP A 381 -10.82 -6.48 -23.97
CA ASP A 381 -11.40 -6.90 -25.26
C ASP A 381 -11.92 -8.34 -25.22
N ASP A 382 -11.17 -9.25 -24.57
CA ASP A 382 -11.57 -10.64 -24.40
C ASP A 382 -12.80 -10.78 -23.50
N LEU A 383 -12.86 -9.99 -22.42
CA LEU A 383 -14.01 -9.97 -21.51
C LEU A 383 -15.27 -9.45 -22.19
N ILE A 384 -15.17 -8.37 -22.97
CA ILE A 384 -16.32 -7.80 -23.73
C ILE A 384 -16.83 -8.79 -24.76
N LYS A 385 -15.94 -9.49 -25.46
CA LYS A 385 -16.31 -10.46 -26.50
C LYS A 385 -17.13 -11.63 -25.95
N ASP A 386 -16.88 -12.05 -24.73
CA ASP A 386 -17.48 -13.24 -24.11
C ASP A 386 -18.59 -12.93 -23.09
N ALA A 387 -18.90 -11.65 -22.86
CA ALA A 387 -19.90 -11.13 -21.92
C ALA A 387 -21.39 -11.31 -22.34
#